data_2c5cefcf47c460f405b015a91cf9c9e8
#
_entry.id   2c5cefcf47c460f405b015a91cf9c9e8
#
_cell.length_a   1.000
_cell.length_b   1.000
_cell.length_c   1.000
_cell.angle_alpha   90.00
_cell.angle_beta   90.00
_cell.angle_gamma   90.00
#
_symmetry.space_group_name_H-M   'P 1'
#
loop_
_entity.id
_entity.type
_entity.pdbx_description
1 polymer ?
#
loop_
_entity_poly.entity_id
_entity_poly.type
_entity_poly.pdbx_seq_one_letter_code
_entity_poly.pdbx_strand_id
1 'polypeptide(L)'
;GLRMIGTLAKYAKYLPNGFITKLLEVRVTLLPPVARLTSLHQPQKLIEYLSRHPEPTESETTFAYYDWELQMQITRLSGNPVYALIFNDFASMFKKMAIPYFRSEMSRSASLQYYSYLSKAVAHNADTVEEVVRFAMQKSIEIWHEVRGSDASVHL
;
A
#
# COMPACT_ATOMS: atom_id res chain seq x y z
N GLY A 1 -15.39 11.19 12.49
CA GLY A 1 -13.96 11.25 12.66
C GLY A 1 -13.24 10.06 12.03
N LEU A 2 -11.96 9.96 12.26
CA LEU A 2 -11.12 8.89 11.70
C LEU A 2 -11.61 7.49 12.09
N ARG A 3 -12.18 7.35 13.27
CA ARG A 3 -12.76 6.07 13.73
C ARG A 3 -13.96 5.61 12.93
N MET A 4 -14.65 6.52 12.25
CA MET A 4 -15.80 6.20 11.41
C MET A 4 -15.41 5.24 10.28
N ILE A 5 -14.23 5.40 9.69
CA ILE A 5 -13.75 4.55 8.61
C ILE A 5 -13.57 3.11 9.10
N GLY A 6 -13.00 2.90 10.29
CA GLY A 6 -12.89 1.57 10.90
C GLY A 6 -14.26 0.95 11.19
N THR A 7 -15.22 1.76 11.60
CA THR A 7 -16.61 1.30 11.81
C THR A 7 -17.25 0.92 10.48
N LEU A 8 -17.08 1.73 9.43
CA LEU A 8 -17.59 1.42 8.09
C LEU A 8 -17.02 0.11 7.54
N ALA A 9 -15.78 -0.20 7.83
CA ALA A 9 -15.14 -1.44 7.38
C ALA A 9 -15.86 -2.69 7.91
N LYS A 10 -16.47 -2.63 9.08
CA LYS A 10 -17.27 -3.75 9.65
C LYS A 10 -18.54 -3.99 8.85
N TYR A 11 -19.02 -2.99 8.16
CA TYR A 11 -20.23 -3.02 7.33
C TYR A 11 -19.91 -2.88 5.84
N ALA A 12 -18.76 -3.42 5.41
CA ALA A 12 -18.25 -3.25 4.06
C ALA A 12 -19.26 -3.66 2.97
N LYS A 13 -20.14 -4.65 3.24
CA LYS A 13 -21.20 -5.07 2.32
C LYS A 13 -22.22 -3.98 1.99
N TYR A 14 -22.31 -2.93 2.82
CA TYR A 14 -23.22 -1.80 2.62
C TYR A 14 -22.55 -0.60 1.96
N LEU A 15 -21.23 -0.67 1.69
CA LEU A 15 -20.52 0.43 1.08
C LEU A 15 -20.87 0.54 -0.41
N PRO A 16 -20.92 1.77 -0.97
CA PRO A 16 -21.19 1.96 -2.38
C PRO A 16 -20.19 1.23 -3.27
N ASN A 17 -20.64 0.81 -4.46
CA ASN A 17 -19.75 0.30 -5.49
C ASN A 17 -18.67 1.34 -5.80
N GLY A 18 -17.43 0.90 -5.93
CA GLY A 18 -16.31 1.78 -6.20
C GLY A 18 -15.71 2.47 -4.97
N PHE A 19 -16.26 2.23 -3.78
CA PHE A 19 -15.70 2.82 -2.55
C PHE A 19 -14.24 2.43 -2.36
N ILE A 20 -13.89 1.18 -2.61
CA ILE A 20 -12.51 0.70 -2.49
C ILE A 20 -11.59 1.45 -3.45
N THR A 21 -12.03 1.68 -4.69
CA THR A 21 -11.25 2.46 -5.66
C THR A 21 -11.00 3.88 -5.14
N LYS A 22 -12.00 4.51 -4.55
CA LYS A 22 -11.86 5.84 -3.94
C LYS A 22 -10.86 5.83 -2.79
N LEU A 23 -10.89 4.79 -1.97
CA LEU A 23 -9.93 4.61 -0.89
C LEU A 23 -8.50 4.43 -1.42
N LEU A 24 -8.33 3.65 -2.49
CA LEU A 24 -7.03 3.49 -3.15
C LEU A 24 -6.53 4.80 -3.77
N GLU A 25 -7.43 5.63 -4.31
CA GLU A 25 -7.09 6.96 -4.82
C GLU A 25 -6.51 7.87 -3.73
N VAL A 26 -6.96 7.74 -2.47
CA VAL A 26 -6.39 8.49 -1.35
C VAL A 26 -4.90 8.15 -1.17
N ARG A 27 -4.51 6.90 -1.34
CA ARG A 27 -3.10 6.51 -1.30
C ARG A 27 -2.27 7.18 -2.38
N VAL A 28 -2.81 7.29 -3.59
CA VAL A 28 -2.14 7.97 -4.70
C VAL A 28 -1.81 9.43 -4.36
N THR A 29 -2.71 10.09 -3.63
CA THR A 29 -2.55 11.48 -3.25
C THR A 29 -1.61 11.66 -2.05
N LEU A 30 -1.77 10.84 -1.01
CA LEU A 30 -1.09 11.06 0.28
C LEU A 30 0.24 10.34 0.41
N LEU A 31 0.36 9.12 -0.09
CA LEU A 31 1.54 8.31 0.18
C LEU A 31 2.82 8.82 -0.51
N PRO A 32 2.79 9.28 -1.77
CA PRO A 32 4.03 9.73 -2.43
C PRO A 32 4.78 10.84 -1.68
N PRO A 33 4.15 11.97 -1.28
CA PRO A 33 4.88 13.00 -0.54
C PRO A 33 5.31 12.53 0.85
N VAL A 34 4.55 11.66 1.51
CA VAL A 34 4.94 11.09 2.81
C VAL A 34 6.16 10.19 2.65
N ALA A 35 6.22 9.40 1.61
CA ALA A 35 7.40 8.55 1.31
C ALA A 35 8.65 9.40 1.06
N ARG A 36 8.50 10.55 0.41
CA ARG A 36 9.61 11.48 0.24
C ARG A 36 10.13 11.98 1.59
N LEU A 37 9.24 12.38 2.49
CA LEU A 37 9.63 12.80 3.84
C LEU A 37 10.39 11.69 4.56
N THR A 38 9.91 10.46 4.48
CA THR A 38 10.57 9.30 5.09
C THR A 38 11.96 9.08 4.50
N SER A 39 12.11 9.23 3.18
CA SER A 39 13.41 9.08 2.51
C SER A 39 14.42 10.14 2.94
N LEU A 40 13.95 11.31 3.35
CA LEU A 40 14.80 12.38 3.86
C LEU A 40 15.12 12.21 5.36
N HIS A 41 14.17 11.68 6.12
CA HIS A 41 14.28 11.57 7.58
C HIS A 41 14.98 10.30 8.05
N GLN A 42 14.58 9.14 7.49
CA GLN A 42 15.01 7.82 7.96
C GLN A 42 15.31 6.88 6.77
N PRO A 43 16.19 7.29 5.83
CA PRO A 43 16.43 6.50 4.62
C PRO A 43 16.94 5.08 4.92
N GLN A 44 17.85 4.93 5.90
CA GLN A 44 18.44 3.63 6.19
C GLN A 44 17.44 2.65 6.79
N LYS A 45 16.52 3.12 7.62
CA LYS A 45 15.47 2.26 8.19
C LYS A 45 14.52 1.78 7.12
N LEU A 46 14.17 2.64 6.16
CA LEU A 46 13.32 2.25 5.05
C LEU A 46 14.02 1.23 4.13
N ILE A 47 15.29 1.46 3.79
CA ILE A 47 16.09 0.53 3.00
C ILE A 47 16.19 -0.82 3.70
N GLU A 48 16.45 -0.83 5.01
CA GLU A 48 16.53 -2.06 5.79
C GLU A 48 15.21 -2.83 5.73
N TYR A 49 14.08 -2.15 5.91
CA TYR A 49 12.78 -2.80 5.78
C TYR A 49 12.59 -3.40 4.38
N LEU A 50 12.90 -2.63 3.33
CA LEU A 50 12.75 -3.07 1.94
C LEU A 50 13.67 -4.25 1.59
N SER A 51 14.80 -4.42 2.28
CA SER A 51 15.69 -5.56 2.07
C SER A 51 15.08 -6.89 2.51
N ARG A 52 14.02 -6.85 3.32
CA ARG A 52 13.32 -8.04 3.84
C ARG A 52 12.03 -8.35 3.06
N HIS A 53 11.97 -7.94 1.81
CA HIS A 53 10.81 -8.20 0.95
C HIS A 53 10.55 -9.69 0.80
N PRO A 54 9.29 -10.11 0.56
CA PRO A 54 8.98 -11.53 0.37
C PRO A 54 9.60 -12.07 -0.91
N GLU A 55 9.81 -13.39 -0.91
CA GLU A 55 10.19 -14.12 -2.12
C GLU A 55 8.99 -14.28 -3.05
N PRO A 56 9.21 -14.42 -4.38
CA PRO A 56 8.09 -14.51 -5.34
C PRO A 56 7.12 -15.66 -5.08
N THR A 57 7.59 -16.73 -4.42
CA THR A 57 6.81 -17.94 -4.14
C THR A 57 6.03 -17.90 -2.82
N GLU A 58 6.18 -16.82 -2.05
CA GLU A 58 5.48 -16.72 -0.77
C GLU A 58 4.00 -16.42 -0.95
N SER A 59 3.22 -16.69 0.10
CA SER A 59 1.75 -16.65 0.06
C SER A 59 1.20 -15.22 -0.08
N GLU A 60 -0.04 -15.15 -0.53
CA GLU A 60 -0.79 -13.89 -0.56
C GLU A 60 -0.87 -13.23 0.81
N THR A 61 -0.97 -14.00 1.87
CA THR A 61 -1.01 -13.47 3.24
C THR A 61 0.32 -12.80 3.60
N THR A 62 1.45 -13.42 3.26
CA THR A 62 2.77 -12.84 3.50
C THR A 62 2.94 -11.52 2.76
N PHE A 63 2.56 -11.47 1.48
CA PHE A 63 2.59 -10.23 0.70
C PHE A 63 1.68 -9.15 1.28
N ALA A 64 0.47 -9.52 1.68
CA ALA A 64 -0.49 -8.57 2.24
C ALA A 64 0.04 -7.93 3.52
N TYR A 65 0.61 -8.71 4.43
CA TYR A 65 1.21 -8.19 5.66
C TYR A 65 2.42 -7.31 5.39
N TYR A 66 3.29 -7.76 4.49
CA TYR A 66 4.50 -7.00 4.16
C TYR A 66 4.15 -5.65 3.54
N ASP A 67 3.23 -5.63 2.58
CA ASP A 67 2.83 -4.42 1.87
C ASP A 67 2.14 -3.42 2.80
N TRP A 68 1.25 -3.92 3.67
CA TRP A 68 0.62 -3.08 4.69
C TRP A 68 1.66 -2.50 5.65
N GLU A 69 2.57 -3.32 6.16
CA GLU A 69 3.60 -2.84 7.08
C GLU A 69 4.57 -1.87 6.40
N LEU A 70 4.88 -2.05 5.12
CA LEU A 70 5.65 -1.05 4.36
C LEU A 70 4.96 0.32 4.40
N GLN A 71 3.66 0.34 4.14
CA GLN A 71 2.88 1.58 4.20
C GLN A 71 2.94 2.21 5.59
N MET A 72 2.84 1.40 6.64
CA MET A 72 2.93 1.90 8.01
C MET A 72 4.35 2.38 8.36
N GLN A 73 5.40 1.70 7.88
CA GLN A 73 6.78 2.15 8.04
C GLN A 73 6.99 3.52 7.39
N ILE A 74 6.51 3.69 6.18
CA ILE A 74 6.59 4.97 5.46
C ILE A 74 5.95 6.10 6.29
N THR A 75 4.76 5.87 6.82
CA THR A 75 4.05 6.89 7.59
C THR A 75 4.69 7.17 8.95
N ARG A 76 5.13 6.13 9.66
CA ARG A 76 5.75 6.28 10.99
C ARG A 76 7.11 6.95 10.93
N LEU A 77 7.89 6.68 9.88
CA LEU A 77 9.25 7.19 9.74
C LEU A 77 9.32 8.55 9.05
N SER A 78 8.18 9.13 8.70
CA SER A 78 8.10 10.41 7.96
C SER A 78 8.49 11.64 8.78
N GLY A 79 8.53 11.51 10.11
CA GLY A 79 8.73 12.66 10.99
C GLY A 79 7.43 13.35 11.40
N ASN A 80 6.29 12.95 10.85
CA ASN A 80 4.98 13.48 11.24
C ASN A 80 4.04 12.32 11.63
N PRO A 81 3.79 12.14 12.95
CA PRO A 81 3.00 11.01 13.44
C PRO A 81 1.53 11.03 12.99
N VAL A 82 1.02 12.16 12.53
CA VAL A 82 -0.38 12.27 12.08
C VAL A 82 -0.63 11.38 10.86
N TYR A 83 0.33 11.21 9.98
CA TYR A 83 0.17 10.33 8.82
C TYR A 83 -0.08 8.87 9.22
N ALA A 84 0.63 8.39 10.25
CA ALA A 84 0.42 7.03 10.76
C ALA A 84 -1.00 6.87 11.34
N LEU A 85 -1.52 7.87 12.02
CA LEU A 85 -2.89 7.85 12.55
C LEU A 85 -3.92 7.78 11.44
N ILE A 86 -3.76 8.57 10.38
CA ILE A 86 -4.66 8.56 9.23
C ILE A 86 -4.70 7.18 8.58
N PHE A 87 -3.53 6.63 8.25
CA PHE A 87 -3.46 5.33 7.57
C PHE A 87 -3.89 4.17 8.46
N ASN A 88 -3.64 4.25 9.76
CA ASN A 88 -4.06 3.20 10.68
C ASN A 88 -5.59 3.00 10.71
N ASP A 89 -6.35 4.05 10.49
CA ASP A 89 -7.81 3.97 10.41
C ASP A 89 -8.31 3.16 9.22
N PHE A 90 -7.51 3.04 8.16
CA PHE A 90 -7.84 2.25 6.98
C PHE A 90 -7.38 0.79 7.09
N ALA A 91 -6.71 0.41 8.18
CA ALA A 91 -6.04 -0.88 8.31
C ALA A 91 -6.94 -2.08 8.02
N SER A 92 -8.13 -2.10 8.61
CA SER A 92 -9.03 -3.25 8.45
C SER A 92 -9.50 -3.41 6.99
N MET A 93 -9.75 -2.31 6.29
CA MET A 93 -10.16 -2.36 4.89
C MET A 93 -9.02 -2.81 3.97
N PHE A 94 -7.83 -2.24 4.13
CA PHE A 94 -6.67 -2.62 3.33
C PHE A 94 -6.29 -4.09 3.54
N LYS A 95 -6.33 -4.58 4.76
CA LYS A 95 -6.01 -5.99 5.05
C LYS A 95 -7.01 -6.96 4.41
N LYS A 96 -8.31 -6.63 4.44
CA LYS A 96 -9.34 -7.45 3.80
C LYS A 96 -9.17 -7.47 2.28
N MET A 97 -8.80 -6.34 1.68
CA MET A 97 -8.63 -6.20 0.25
C MET A 97 -7.32 -6.84 -0.24
N ALA A 98 -6.26 -6.75 0.56
CA ALA A 98 -4.92 -7.15 0.14
C ALA A 98 -4.80 -8.65 -0.14
N ILE A 99 -5.47 -9.50 0.64
CA ILE A 99 -5.38 -10.95 0.45
C ILE A 99 -5.91 -11.35 -0.94
N PRO A 100 -7.15 -11.02 -1.35
CA PRO A 100 -7.61 -11.32 -2.71
C PRO A 100 -6.76 -10.62 -3.78
N TYR A 101 -6.28 -9.41 -3.52
CA TYR A 101 -5.37 -8.71 -4.44
C TYR A 101 -4.11 -9.54 -4.72
N PHE A 102 -3.46 -10.05 -3.68
CA PHE A 102 -2.20 -10.78 -3.80
C PHE A 102 -2.33 -12.25 -4.22
N ARG A 103 -3.54 -12.75 -4.46
CA ARG A 103 -3.71 -14.05 -5.12
C ARG A 103 -3.21 -14.04 -6.55
N SER A 104 -3.21 -12.88 -7.20
CA SER A 104 -2.69 -12.71 -8.55
C SER A 104 -1.18 -12.66 -8.56
N GLU A 105 -0.56 -13.44 -9.45
CA GLU A 105 0.87 -13.36 -9.71
C GLU A 105 1.28 -11.98 -10.21
N MET A 106 0.44 -11.34 -11.02
CA MET A 106 0.66 -9.98 -11.51
C MET A 106 0.79 -8.97 -10.37
N SER A 107 -0.05 -9.09 -9.34
CA SER A 107 0.02 -8.23 -8.15
C SER A 107 1.33 -8.40 -7.40
N ARG A 108 1.74 -9.65 -7.18
CA ARG A 108 2.99 -9.95 -6.48
C ARG A 108 4.20 -9.45 -7.27
N SER A 109 4.24 -9.68 -8.58
CA SER A 109 5.33 -9.20 -9.44
C SER A 109 5.41 -7.67 -9.45
N ALA A 110 4.29 -6.98 -9.58
CA ALA A 110 4.25 -5.52 -9.56
C ALA A 110 4.76 -4.97 -8.22
N SER A 111 4.39 -5.60 -7.11
CA SER A 111 4.85 -5.18 -5.79
C SER A 111 6.34 -5.42 -5.59
N LEU A 112 6.88 -6.54 -6.04
CA LEU A 112 8.32 -6.79 -5.98
C LEU A 112 9.11 -5.76 -6.79
N GLN A 113 8.62 -5.37 -7.94
CA GLN A 113 9.23 -4.28 -8.72
C GLN A 113 9.18 -2.96 -7.96
N TYR A 114 8.04 -2.65 -7.34
CA TYR A 114 7.88 -1.46 -6.51
C TYR A 114 8.91 -1.43 -5.38
N TYR A 115 9.03 -2.52 -4.62
CA TYR A 115 9.99 -2.59 -3.51
C TYR A 115 11.43 -2.35 -3.99
N SER A 116 11.79 -2.93 -5.12
CA SER A 116 13.11 -2.77 -5.71
C SER A 116 13.37 -1.32 -6.16
N TYR A 117 12.44 -0.72 -6.90
CA TYR A 117 12.58 0.67 -7.36
C TYR A 117 12.59 1.65 -6.21
N LEU A 118 11.74 1.42 -5.19
CA LEU A 118 11.70 2.29 -4.02
C LEU A 118 13.03 2.23 -3.26
N SER A 119 13.57 1.05 -3.05
CA SER A 119 14.87 0.89 -2.38
C SER A 119 15.98 1.65 -3.11
N LYS A 120 16.04 1.52 -4.43
CA LYS A 120 17.02 2.22 -5.26
C LYS A 120 16.85 3.74 -5.21
N ALA A 121 15.60 4.20 -5.29
CA ALA A 121 15.29 5.63 -5.22
C ALA A 121 15.71 6.23 -3.87
N VAL A 122 15.39 5.56 -2.77
CA VAL A 122 15.77 6.02 -1.43
C VAL A 122 17.29 6.04 -1.27
N ALA A 123 17.99 5.04 -1.80
CA ALA A 123 19.45 4.93 -1.67
C ALA A 123 20.21 5.95 -2.53
N HIS A 124 19.72 6.24 -3.74
CA HIS A 124 20.53 6.95 -4.75
C HIS A 124 19.89 8.24 -5.29
N ASN A 125 18.57 8.37 -5.24
CA ASN A 125 17.90 9.53 -5.83
C ASN A 125 16.56 9.82 -5.16
N ALA A 126 16.61 10.51 -4.02
CA ALA A 126 15.42 10.83 -3.23
C ALA A 126 14.37 11.65 -4.00
N ASP A 127 14.79 12.39 -5.03
CA ASP A 127 13.87 13.18 -5.86
C ASP A 127 12.92 12.32 -6.68
N THR A 128 13.25 11.05 -6.92
CA THR A 128 12.39 10.11 -7.67
C THR A 128 11.45 9.31 -6.78
N VAL A 129 11.56 9.41 -5.46
CA VAL A 129 10.74 8.62 -4.52
C VAL A 129 9.24 8.85 -4.74
N GLU A 130 8.82 10.10 -4.86
CA GLU A 130 7.40 10.40 -5.08
C GLU A 130 6.86 9.74 -6.35
N GLU A 131 7.61 9.81 -7.45
CA GLU A 131 7.21 9.23 -8.73
C GLU A 131 7.12 7.70 -8.65
N VAL A 132 8.08 7.07 -7.99
CA VAL A 132 8.07 5.61 -7.80
C VAL A 132 6.83 5.18 -7.01
N VAL A 133 6.54 5.85 -5.92
CA VAL A 133 5.37 5.52 -5.08
C VAL A 133 4.07 5.82 -5.82
N ARG A 134 3.97 6.96 -6.47
CA ARG A 134 2.76 7.34 -7.24
C ARG A 134 2.46 6.32 -8.32
N PHE A 135 3.47 5.96 -9.10
CA PHE A 135 3.33 4.95 -10.15
C PHE A 135 2.83 3.62 -9.58
N ALA A 136 3.44 3.16 -8.48
CA ALA A 136 3.05 1.90 -7.85
C ALA A 136 1.60 1.93 -7.33
N MET A 137 1.19 3.05 -6.72
CA MET A 137 -0.18 3.18 -6.21
C MET A 137 -1.20 3.24 -7.35
N GLN A 138 -0.91 3.95 -8.42
CA GLN A 138 -1.76 3.97 -9.62
C GLN A 138 -1.85 2.58 -10.26
N LYS A 139 -0.72 1.89 -10.37
CA LYS A 139 -0.68 0.53 -10.92
C LYS A 139 -1.50 -0.44 -10.08
N SER A 140 -1.49 -0.30 -8.76
CA SER A 140 -2.28 -1.15 -7.87
C SER A 140 -3.78 -0.99 -8.11
N ILE A 141 -4.25 0.20 -8.46
CA ILE A 141 -5.66 0.43 -8.81
C ILE A 141 -6.02 -0.31 -10.10
N GLU A 142 -5.18 -0.21 -11.13
CA GLU A 142 -5.39 -0.93 -12.40
C GLU A 142 -5.47 -2.44 -12.17
N ILE A 143 -4.51 -2.99 -11.42
CA ILE A 143 -4.47 -4.42 -11.11
C ILE A 143 -5.69 -4.82 -10.28
N TRP A 144 -6.09 -4.02 -9.31
CA TRP A 144 -7.28 -4.29 -8.51
C TRP A 144 -8.52 -4.45 -9.38
N HIS A 145 -8.70 -3.58 -10.37
CA HIS A 145 -9.82 -3.69 -11.31
C HIS A 145 -9.78 -4.98 -12.12
N GLU A 146 -8.61 -5.40 -12.58
CA GLU A 146 -8.45 -6.66 -13.31
C GLU A 146 -8.72 -7.88 -12.42
N VAL A 147 -8.15 -7.92 -11.23
CA VAL A 147 -8.36 -9.00 -10.24
C VAL A 147 -9.82 -9.10 -9.86
N ARG A 148 -10.48 -7.99 -9.61
CA ARG A 148 -11.89 -7.91 -9.27
C ARG A 148 -12.78 -8.33 -10.43
N GLY A 149 -12.42 -7.96 -11.66
CA GLY A 149 -13.16 -8.34 -12.87
C GLY A 149 -13.05 -9.82 -13.20
N SER A 150 -11.93 -10.46 -12.88
CA SER A 150 -11.71 -11.89 -13.11
C SER A 150 -12.21 -12.77 -11.97
N ASP A 151 -12.42 -12.23 -10.77
CA ASP A 151 -12.97 -12.92 -9.60
C ASP A 151 -14.21 -12.19 -9.11
N ALA A 152 -15.37 -12.54 -9.68
CA ALA A 152 -16.66 -11.94 -9.32
C ALA A 152 -17.09 -12.26 -7.89
N SER A 153 -16.43 -13.18 -7.19
CA SER A 153 -16.70 -13.55 -5.80
C SER A 153 -15.96 -12.72 -4.76
N VAL A 154 -15.10 -11.77 -5.20
CA VAL A 154 -14.36 -10.92 -4.28
C VAL A 154 -15.28 -9.87 -3.68
N HIS A 155 -15.63 -10.08 -2.40
CA HIS A 155 -16.40 -9.15 -1.58
C HIS A 155 -15.58 -8.75 -0.36
N LEU A 156 -15.78 -7.53 0.08
CA LEU A 156 -15.14 -7.04 1.30
C LEU A 156 -16.00 -7.26 2.54
#